data_ec7aa537325af217590bf2b4c269b72e
#
_entry.id   ec7aa537325af217590bf2b4c269b72e
#
_cell.length_a   1.000
_cell.length_b   1.000
_cell.length_c   1.000
_cell.angle_alpha   90.00
_cell.angle_beta   90.00
_cell.angle_gamma   90.00
#
_symmetry.space_group_name_H-M   'P 1'
#
loop_
_entity.id
_entity.type
_entity.pdbx_description
1 polymer ?
#
loop_
_entity_poly.entity_id
_entity_poly.type
_entity_poly.pdbx_seq_one_letter_code
_entity_poly.pdbx_strand_id
1 'polypeptide(L)'
;MNLILIALAVLGVTGLVAAVLLYFVAQKFKVEEDPRIDEVQEALPGANCGGCGFAGCRAFAEGCVKAETLDGLLCPVGGAPTMKTVGEILGMAVGNIDPKVAVVRCNGTCEARPKTSKYDGAKSCQIMHNCYVGETACPFGCLGCGDCVAACEFDAIHMNPETGLPEVDDEKCTSCGKCVSACPRNIIELRKKGPKSRRMVVMCVNKDKGAVARKACTNACIGCSKCQKVCEFDAITIENNLAYIDYNKCRLCRKCEDACPTGAIHAVNFPARKVKTENGEVKTAPAAPKAAPVAAEVKGERLEVKGVETKQEEAKA
;
A
#
# COMPACT_ATOMS: atom_id res chain seq x y z
N MET A 1 -24.15 52.18 -39.46
CA MET A 1 -24.08 52.43 -38.01
C MET A 1 -25.21 51.75 -37.24
N ASN A 2 -26.43 51.71 -37.78
CA ASN A 2 -27.59 51.12 -37.08
C ASN A 2 -27.50 49.60 -36.89
N LEU A 3 -26.87 48.86 -37.81
CA LEU A 3 -26.78 47.38 -37.71
C LEU A 3 -25.88 46.92 -36.53
N ILE A 4 -24.80 47.64 -36.29
CA ILE A 4 -23.89 47.37 -35.16
C ILE A 4 -24.58 47.65 -33.82
N LEU A 5 -25.31 48.74 -33.74
CA LEU A 5 -26.08 49.08 -32.54
C LEU A 5 -27.20 48.06 -32.25
N ILE A 6 -27.86 47.59 -33.28
CA ILE A 6 -28.88 46.52 -33.13
C ILE A 6 -28.23 45.23 -32.64
N ALA A 7 -27.10 44.82 -33.23
CA ALA A 7 -26.38 43.63 -32.82
C ALA A 7 -25.93 43.70 -31.35
N LEU A 8 -25.38 44.85 -30.93
CA LEU A 8 -24.99 45.09 -29.54
C LEU A 8 -26.20 45.04 -28.58
N ALA A 9 -27.32 45.62 -28.97
CA ALA A 9 -28.51 45.59 -28.16
C ALA A 9 -29.07 44.18 -28.02
N VAL A 10 -29.14 43.40 -29.09
CA VAL A 10 -29.60 41.98 -29.05
C VAL A 10 -28.65 41.12 -28.17
N LEU A 11 -27.32 41.24 -28.32
CA LEU A 11 -26.39 40.53 -27.48
C LEU A 11 -26.46 40.97 -26.02
N GLY A 12 -26.66 42.25 -25.77
CA GLY A 12 -26.85 42.74 -24.40
C GLY A 12 -28.09 42.22 -23.72
N VAL A 13 -29.24 42.24 -24.44
CA VAL A 13 -30.48 41.67 -23.92
C VAL A 13 -30.42 40.16 -23.70
N THR A 14 -29.87 39.43 -24.66
CA THR A 14 -29.74 37.96 -24.50
C THR A 14 -28.76 37.61 -23.35
N GLY A 15 -27.67 38.34 -23.19
CA GLY A 15 -26.75 38.15 -22.08
C GLY A 15 -27.40 38.47 -20.73
N LEU A 16 -28.19 39.52 -20.65
CA LEU A 16 -28.90 39.89 -19.44
C LEU A 16 -29.94 38.86 -19.05
N VAL A 17 -30.73 38.38 -20.02
CA VAL A 17 -31.73 37.30 -19.80
C VAL A 17 -31.04 36.03 -19.32
N ALA A 18 -29.95 35.62 -19.94
CA ALA A 18 -29.18 34.45 -19.52
C ALA A 18 -28.63 34.61 -18.10
N ALA A 19 -28.05 35.77 -17.75
CA ALA A 19 -27.55 36.05 -16.42
C ALA A 19 -28.65 35.98 -15.34
N VAL A 20 -29.84 36.55 -15.62
CA VAL A 20 -31.00 36.49 -14.70
C VAL A 20 -31.49 35.07 -14.53
N LEU A 21 -31.60 34.29 -15.62
CA LEU A 21 -31.99 32.89 -15.54
C LEU A 21 -30.98 32.07 -14.71
N LEU A 22 -29.70 32.24 -14.97
CA LEU A 22 -28.63 31.55 -14.21
C LEU A 22 -28.65 31.95 -12.73
N TYR A 23 -28.91 33.21 -12.42
CA TYR A 23 -29.04 33.68 -11.05
C TYR A 23 -30.19 33.00 -10.31
N PHE A 24 -31.37 32.91 -10.93
CA PHE A 24 -32.52 32.22 -10.32
C PHE A 24 -32.30 30.72 -10.19
N VAL A 25 -31.66 30.08 -11.18
CA VAL A 25 -31.30 28.66 -11.12
C VAL A 25 -30.29 28.44 -9.98
N ALA A 26 -29.27 29.26 -9.88
CA ALA A 26 -28.27 29.17 -8.81
C ALA A 26 -28.88 29.35 -7.41
N GLN A 27 -29.84 30.29 -7.26
CA GLN A 27 -30.56 30.48 -6.00
C GLN A 27 -31.45 29.27 -5.64
N LYS A 28 -32.16 28.70 -6.64
CA LYS A 28 -33.06 27.57 -6.42
C LYS A 28 -32.35 26.26 -6.13
N PHE A 29 -31.16 26.09 -6.70
CA PHE A 29 -30.30 24.90 -6.52
C PHE A 29 -29.13 25.15 -5.57
N LYS A 30 -29.18 26.19 -4.74
CA LYS A 30 -28.18 26.41 -3.70
C LYS A 30 -28.23 25.23 -2.74
N VAL A 31 -27.16 24.42 -2.75
CA VAL A 31 -26.95 23.36 -1.77
C VAL A 31 -26.44 24.05 -0.50
N GLU A 32 -27.18 23.97 0.58
CA GLU A 32 -26.71 24.38 1.90
C GLU A 32 -25.86 23.25 2.46
N GLU A 33 -24.55 23.45 2.44
CA GLU A 33 -23.61 22.52 3.06
C GLU A 33 -23.45 22.89 4.54
N ASP A 34 -23.29 21.88 5.39
CA ASP A 34 -23.03 22.08 6.81
C ASP A 34 -21.62 22.71 6.98
N PRO A 35 -21.48 23.85 7.64
CA PRO A 35 -20.19 24.54 7.81
C PRO A 35 -19.13 23.65 8.52
N ARG A 36 -19.56 22.68 9.31
CA ARG A 36 -18.66 21.73 9.96
C ARG A 36 -17.86 20.86 8.97
N ILE A 37 -18.35 20.72 7.71
CA ILE A 37 -17.63 19.98 6.66
C ILE A 37 -16.33 20.68 6.34
N ASP A 38 -16.33 22.00 6.21
CA ASP A 38 -15.14 22.78 5.91
C ASP A 38 -14.15 22.75 7.09
N GLU A 39 -14.64 22.87 8.34
CA GLU A 39 -13.80 22.77 9.54
C GLU A 39 -13.12 21.39 9.66
N VAL A 40 -13.87 20.31 9.41
CA VAL A 40 -13.31 18.96 9.40
C VAL A 40 -12.30 18.79 8.26
N GLN A 41 -12.60 19.33 7.07
CA GLN A 41 -11.69 19.28 5.93
C GLN A 41 -10.36 19.99 6.19
N GLU A 42 -10.38 21.14 6.87
CA GLU A 42 -9.17 21.88 7.26
C GLU A 42 -8.31 21.11 8.28
N ALA A 43 -8.96 20.34 9.17
CA ALA A 43 -8.26 19.48 10.13
C ALA A 43 -7.61 18.24 9.48
N LEU A 44 -8.03 17.87 8.25
CA LEU A 44 -7.49 16.73 7.53
C LEU A 44 -6.18 17.07 6.80
N PRO A 45 -5.29 16.09 6.55
CA PRO A 45 -3.99 16.31 5.90
C PRO A 45 -4.05 16.80 4.44
N GLY A 46 -5.22 16.83 3.81
CA GLY A 46 -5.41 17.26 2.42
C GLY A 46 -4.79 16.36 1.34
N ALA A 47 -4.27 15.20 1.70
CA ALA A 47 -3.55 14.30 0.79
C ALA A 47 -4.44 13.65 -0.29
N ASN A 48 -5.76 13.66 -0.13
CA ASN A 48 -6.74 13.06 -1.05
C ASN A 48 -6.40 11.62 -1.50
N CYS A 49 -5.71 10.87 -0.63
CA CYS A 49 -5.11 9.57 -0.97
C CYS A 49 -6.13 8.42 -1.14
N GLY A 50 -7.39 8.61 -0.73
CA GLY A 50 -8.43 7.57 -0.80
C GLY A 50 -8.25 6.41 0.20
N GLY A 51 -7.23 6.42 1.05
CA GLY A 51 -6.94 5.34 2.01
C GLY A 51 -8.00 5.15 3.10
N CYS A 52 -8.88 6.12 3.31
CA CYS A 52 -10.04 6.05 4.18
C CYS A 52 -11.28 5.39 3.50
N GLY A 53 -11.19 5.05 2.21
CA GLY A 53 -12.30 4.51 1.42
C GLY A 53 -13.19 5.57 0.75
N PHE A 54 -12.91 6.86 0.95
CA PHE A 54 -13.62 7.96 0.32
C PHE A 54 -12.81 8.53 -0.86
N ALA A 55 -13.49 9.21 -1.79
CA ALA A 55 -12.87 9.75 -3.01
C ALA A 55 -11.86 10.89 -2.74
N GLY A 56 -11.85 11.46 -1.53
CA GLY A 56 -10.93 12.53 -1.13
C GLY A 56 -11.24 13.03 0.28
N CYS A 57 -10.46 13.99 0.78
CA CYS A 57 -10.62 14.51 2.14
C CYS A 57 -11.97 15.20 2.35
N ARG A 58 -12.50 15.93 1.32
CA ARG A 58 -13.84 16.52 1.41
C ARG A 58 -14.95 15.49 1.55
N ALA A 59 -14.93 14.44 0.71
CA ALA A 59 -15.90 13.37 0.79
C ALA A 59 -15.83 12.62 2.14
N PHE A 60 -14.65 12.48 2.71
CA PHE A 60 -14.47 11.93 4.05
C PHE A 60 -15.05 12.86 5.13
N ALA A 61 -14.81 14.18 5.04
CA ALA A 61 -15.40 15.17 5.94
C ALA A 61 -16.91 15.16 5.92
N GLU A 62 -17.53 15.10 4.73
CA GLU A 62 -18.98 14.93 4.56
C GLU A 62 -19.47 13.63 5.21
N GLY A 63 -18.73 12.54 5.03
CA GLY A 63 -19.04 11.25 5.66
C GLY A 63 -19.00 11.33 7.19
N CYS A 64 -18.00 12.00 7.76
CA CYS A 64 -17.90 12.20 9.21
C CYS A 64 -19.04 13.06 9.77
N VAL A 65 -19.41 14.14 9.08
CA VAL A 65 -20.51 15.04 9.52
C VAL A 65 -21.88 14.35 9.45
N LYS A 66 -22.08 13.47 8.45
CA LYS A 66 -23.33 12.71 8.29
C LYS A 66 -23.44 11.48 9.19
N ALA A 67 -22.33 11.03 9.75
CA ALA A 67 -22.31 9.85 10.61
C ALA A 67 -22.80 10.19 12.03
N GLU A 68 -23.47 9.25 12.67
CA GLU A 68 -23.87 9.35 14.08
C GLU A 68 -22.70 9.03 15.03
N THR A 69 -21.76 8.22 14.56
CA THR A 69 -20.54 7.84 15.30
C THR A 69 -19.34 7.84 14.36
N LEU A 70 -18.13 8.06 14.91
CA LEU A 70 -16.88 7.97 14.16
C LEU A 70 -16.28 6.54 14.15
N ASP A 71 -17.05 5.54 14.61
CA ASP A 71 -16.59 4.16 14.61
C ASP A 71 -16.43 3.63 13.19
N GLY A 72 -15.21 3.19 12.87
CA GLY A 72 -14.88 2.72 11.53
C GLY A 72 -14.46 3.81 10.53
N LEU A 73 -14.68 5.08 10.85
CA LEU A 73 -14.20 6.21 10.06
C LEU A 73 -12.79 6.59 10.54
N LEU A 74 -11.80 6.41 9.68
CA LEU A 74 -10.40 6.64 10.01
C LEU A 74 -9.66 7.29 8.85
N CYS A 75 -8.97 8.39 9.12
CA CYS A 75 -7.97 8.92 8.20
C CYS A 75 -6.61 8.23 8.46
N PRO A 76 -6.13 7.34 7.57
CA PRO A 76 -4.87 6.61 7.83
C PRO A 76 -3.64 7.52 7.80
N VAL A 77 -3.67 8.60 7.02
CA VAL A 77 -2.57 9.57 6.91
C VAL A 77 -2.49 10.47 8.13
N GLY A 78 -3.63 11.00 8.57
CA GLY A 78 -3.71 11.88 9.75
C GLY A 78 -3.59 11.11 11.07
N GLY A 79 -3.96 9.83 11.08
CA GLY A 79 -3.87 8.97 12.25
C GLY A 79 -4.72 9.43 13.44
N ALA A 80 -4.32 9.00 14.65
CA ALA A 80 -5.02 9.30 15.87
C ALA A 80 -5.13 10.82 16.21
N PRO A 81 -4.08 11.65 16.03
CA PRO A 81 -4.17 13.07 16.35
C PRO A 81 -5.22 13.79 15.49
N THR A 82 -5.23 13.57 14.18
CA THR A 82 -6.23 14.17 13.30
C THR A 82 -7.65 13.72 13.64
N MET A 83 -7.84 12.42 13.89
CA MET A 83 -9.17 11.92 14.28
C MET A 83 -9.63 12.47 15.61
N LYS A 84 -8.73 12.74 16.56
CA LYS A 84 -9.07 13.40 17.81
C LYS A 84 -9.60 14.82 17.57
N THR A 85 -8.91 15.61 16.73
CA THR A 85 -9.38 16.94 16.33
C THR A 85 -10.74 16.89 15.63
N VAL A 86 -10.95 15.94 14.71
CA VAL A 86 -12.25 15.73 14.06
C VAL A 86 -13.33 15.38 15.08
N GLY A 87 -13.02 14.52 16.06
CA GLY A 87 -13.94 14.19 17.14
C GLY A 87 -14.29 15.39 18.03
N GLU A 88 -13.33 16.28 18.31
CA GLU A 88 -13.54 17.53 19.06
C GLU A 88 -14.44 18.50 18.28
N ILE A 89 -14.23 18.67 16.96
CA ILE A 89 -15.08 19.52 16.10
C ILE A 89 -16.53 19.02 16.06
N LEU A 90 -16.70 17.71 15.93
CA LEU A 90 -18.03 17.10 15.81
C LEU A 90 -18.69 16.77 17.17
N GLY A 91 -17.97 16.90 18.27
CA GLY A 91 -18.45 16.51 19.60
C GLY A 91 -18.64 15.00 19.77
N MET A 92 -17.92 14.18 18.99
CA MET A 92 -18.06 12.74 18.96
C MET A 92 -16.83 12.04 19.58
N ALA A 93 -17.06 10.91 20.25
CA ALA A 93 -15.99 10.09 20.77
C ALA A 93 -15.28 9.35 19.62
N VAL A 94 -13.94 9.35 19.66
CA VAL A 94 -13.10 8.62 18.68
C VAL A 94 -12.65 7.30 19.31
N GLY A 95 -12.88 6.20 18.62
CA GLY A 95 -12.42 4.87 19.03
C GLY A 95 -10.88 4.78 19.09
N ASN A 96 -10.38 3.75 19.75
CA ASN A 96 -8.93 3.52 19.83
C ASN A 96 -8.38 3.09 18.44
N ILE A 97 -7.49 3.90 17.90
CA ILE A 97 -6.90 3.69 16.59
C ILE A 97 -5.56 2.99 16.72
N ASP A 98 -5.52 1.72 16.33
CA ASP A 98 -4.27 0.98 16.26
C ASP A 98 -3.45 1.40 15.03
N PRO A 99 -2.23 1.92 15.18
CA PRO A 99 -1.40 2.27 14.05
C PRO A 99 -1.05 1.02 13.24
N LYS A 100 -1.21 1.10 11.91
CA LYS A 100 -0.88 0.03 10.97
C LYS A 100 0.31 0.40 10.10
N VAL A 101 0.89 -0.59 9.44
CA VAL A 101 1.98 -0.42 8.48
C VAL A 101 1.88 -1.49 7.40
N ALA A 102 2.28 -1.17 6.19
CA ALA A 102 2.36 -2.15 5.10
C ALA A 102 3.49 -3.15 5.38
N VAL A 103 3.23 -4.41 5.12
CA VAL A 103 4.19 -5.52 5.27
C VAL A 103 4.22 -6.33 4.00
N VAL A 104 5.41 -6.53 3.44
CA VAL A 104 5.65 -7.36 2.25
C VAL A 104 5.84 -8.80 2.69
N ARG A 105 4.95 -9.69 2.30
CA ARG A 105 4.97 -11.12 2.66
C ARG A 105 5.70 -11.95 1.61
N CYS A 106 6.92 -11.58 1.29
CA CYS A 106 7.79 -12.34 0.38
C CYS A 106 9.24 -12.18 0.80
N ASN A 107 9.93 -13.29 1.03
CA ASN A 107 11.38 -13.36 1.27
C ASN A 107 12.11 -14.13 0.16
N GLY A 108 11.51 -14.16 -1.03
CA GLY A 108 12.13 -14.74 -2.22
C GLY A 108 13.14 -13.79 -2.83
N THR A 109 14.30 -13.65 -2.21
CA THR A 109 15.43 -12.88 -2.74
C THR A 109 15.92 -13.45 -4.07
N CYS A 110 16.76 -12.70 -4.79
CA CYS A 110 17.35 -13.18 -6.05
C CYS A 110 18.11 -14.51 -5.87
N GLU A 111 18.74 -14.75 -4.71
CA GLU A 111 19.43 -15.98 -4.38
C GLU A 111 18.46 -17.12 -4.05
N ALA A 112 17.45 -16.84 -3.21
CA ALA A 112 16.50 -17.84 -2.75
C ALA A 112 15.54 -18.31 -3.85
N ARG A 113 15.33 -17.48 -4.86
CA ARG A 113 14.39 -17.68 -5.96
C ARG A 113 15.03 -17.29 -7.30
N PRO A 114 15.91 -18.12 -7.85
CA PRO A 114 16.59 -17.82 -9.09
C PRO A 114 15.59 -17.66 -10.26
N LYS A 115 15.96 -16.78 -11.21
CA LYS A 115 15.20 -16.59 -12.43
C LYS A 115 15.30 -17.84 -13.30
N THR A 116 14.15 -18.31 -13.79
CA THR A 116 14.01 -19.46 -14.72
C THR A 116 13.80 -19.01 -16.14
N SER A 117 13.42 -17.76 -16.34
CA SER A 117 13.14 -17.17 -17.66
C SER A 117 13.39 -15.66 -17.62
N LYS A 118 13.47 -15.04 -18.78
CA LYS A 118 13.59 -13.59 -18.94
C LYS A 118 12.30 -13.05 -19.55
N TYR A 119 11.71 -12.05 -18.95
CA TYR A 119 10.58 -11.32 -19.49
C TYR A 119 11.06 -10.07 -20.21
N ASP A 120 10.69 -9.93 -21.47
CA ASP A 120 11.07 -8.81 -22.35
C ASP A 120 9.85 -7.96 -22.74
N GLY A 121 8.93 -7.76 -21.83
CA GLY A 121 7.76 -6.91 -21.98
C GLY A 121 7.80 -5.67 -21.07
N ALA A 122 6.66 -4.98 -21.00
CA ALA A 122 6.51 -3.79 -20.15
C ALA A 122 6.77 -4.14 -18.68
N LYS A 123 7.65 -3.36 -18.03
CA LYS A 123 8.02 -3.56 -16.62
C LYS A 123 6.92 -3.03 -15.69
N SER A 124 5.82 -3.77 -15.58
CA SER A 124 4.73 -3.55 -14.63
C SER A 124 4.30 -4.89 -14.04
N CYS A 125 4.10 -4.92 -12.72
CA CYS A 125 3.61 -6.12 -12.04
C CYS A 125 2.23 -6.53 -12.55
N GLN A 126 1.36 -5.55 -12.82
CA GLN A 126 0.02 -5.79 -13.32
C GLN A 126 0.03 -6.46 -14.70
N ILE A 127 0.85 -5.95 -15.61
CA ILE A 127 0.96 -6.50 -16.99
C ILE A 127 1.63 -7.88 -16.93
N MET A 128 2.74 -8.01 -16.20
CA MET A 128 3.46 -9.27 -16.08
C MET A 128 2.59 -10.35 -15.42
N HIS A 129 1.77 -10.00 -14.42
CA HIS A 129 0.87 -10.95 -13.77
C HIS A 129 -0.20 -11.49 -14.72
N ASN A 130 -0.77 -10.63 -15.57
CA ASN A 130 -1.86 -10.99 -16.48
C ASN A 130 -1.39 -11.73 -17.74
N CYS A 131 -0.20 -11.38 -18.23
CA CYS A 131 0.33 -11.93 -19.49
C CYS A 131 1.34 -13.06 -19.28
N TYR A 132 1.96 -13.15 -18.12
CA TYR A 132 3.06 -14.08 -17.85
C TYR A 132 3.16 -14.45 -16.38
N VAL A 133 3.57 -15.68 -16.07
CA VAL A 133 3.65 -16.16 -14.68
C VAL A 133 4.75 -15.45 -13.86
N GLY A 134 5.67 -14.75 -14.52
CA GLY A 134 6.84 -14.12 -13.91
C GLY A 134 8.15 -14.84 -14.26
N GLU A 135 9.27 -14.20 -13.97
CA GLU A 135 10.62 -14.69 -14.33
C GLU A 135 11.12 -15.85 -13.45
N THR A 136 10.42 -16.18 -12.38
CA THR A 136 10.86 -17.19 -11.38
C THR A 136 9.85 -18.33 -11.26
N ALA A 137 10.31 -19.48 -10.77
CA ALA A 137 9.47 -20.65 -10.59
C ALA A 137 8.33 -20.50 -9.57
N CYS A 138 8.32 -19.45 -8.74
CA CYS A 138 7.28 -19.19 -7.76
C CYS A 138 6.13 -18.36 -8.33
N PRO A 139 4.93 -18.93 -8.56
CA PRO A 139 3.80 -18.19 -9.13
C PRO A 139 3.19 -17.16 -8.16
N PHE A 140 3.48 -17.25 -6.87
CA PHE A 140 2.95 -16.39 -5.82
C PHE A 140 3.90 -15.25 -5.40
N GLY A 141 5.20 -15.37 -5.68
CA GLY A 141 6.21 -14.46 -5.19
C GLY A 141 6.19 -13.08 -5.87
N CYS A 142 6.92 -12.14 -5.31
CA CYS A 142 7.07 -10.78 -5.86
C CYS A 142 7.57 -10.80 -7.30
N LEU A 143 6.99 -9.99 -8.18
CA LEU A 143 7.43 -9.86 -9.58
C LEU A 143 8.62 -8.91 -9.74
N GLY A 144 8.83 -8.01 -8.77
CA GLY A 144 9.98 -7.12 -8.76
C GLY A 144 9.90 -5.91 -9.69
N CYS A 145 8.74 -5.62 -10.32
CA CYS A 145 8.62 -4.49 -11.25
C CYS A 145 8.41 -3.13 -10.57
N GLY A 146 8.03 -3.10 -9.27
CA GLY A 146 7.97 -1.86 -8.50
C GLY A 146 6.64 -1.09 -8.60
N ASP A 147 5.53 -1.65 -9.08
CA ASP A 147 4.22 -0.96 -9.13
C ASP A 147 3.78 -0.47 -7.74
N CYS A 148 4.11 -1.19 -6.67
CA CYS A 148 3.84 -0.78 -5.29
C CYS A 148 4.67 0.45 -4.86
N VAL A 149 5.87 0.62 -5.41
CA VAL A 149 6.72 1.80 -5.19
C VAL A 149 6.13 2.99 -5.93
N ALA A 150 5.78 2.81 -7.21
CA ALA A 150 5.17 3.86 -8.03
C ALA A 150 3.81 4.34 -7.45
N ALA A 151 3.06 3.47 -6.78
CA ALA A 151 1.80 3.80 -6.13
C ALA A 151 1.96 4.52 -4.78
N CYS A 152 3.16 4.61 -4.22
CA CYS A 152 3.40 5.21 -2.91
C CYS A 152 3.70 6.71 -3.03
N GLU A 153 2.75 7.56 -2.60
CA GLU A 153 2.90 9.03 -2.60
C GLU A 153 3.76 9.54 -1.42
N PHE A 154 4.06 8.67 -0.45
CA PHE A 154 4.75 9.04 0.79
C PHE A 154 6.22 8.61 0.82
N ASP A 155 6.74 8.11 -0.29
CA ASP A 155 8.12 7.59 -0.39
C ASP A 155 8.46 6.61 0.76
N ALA A 156 7.46 5.79 1.14
CA ALA A 156 7.57 4.84 2.25
C ALA A 156 7.93 3.43 1.80
N ILE A 157 8.01 3.17 0.49
CA ILE A 157 8.35 1.86 -0.05
C ILE A 157 9.31 2.02 -1.23
N HIS A 158 10.36 1.24 -1.25
CA HIS A 158 11.38 1.27 -2.30
C HIS A 158 11.84 -0.15 -2.65
N MET A 159 12.40 -0.33 -3.85
CA MET A 159 12.97 -1.62 -4.26
C MET A 159 14.40 -1.73 -3.75
N ASN A 160 14.70 -2.79 -3.02
CA ASN A 160 16.06 -3.12 -2.66
C ASN A 160 16.75 -3.82 -3.87
N PRO A 161 17.82 -3.24 -4.43
CA PRO A 161 18.49 -3.79 -5.61
C PRO A 161 19.20 -5.12 -5.33
N GLU A 162 19.64 -5.39 -4.11
CA GLU A 162 20.33 -6.62 -3.73
C GLU A 162 19.36 -7.80 -3.61
N THR A 163 18.21 -7.58 -2.98
CA THR A 163 17.21 -8.62 -2.75
C THR A 163 16.21 -8.76 -3.89
N GLY A 164 16.01 -7.70 -4.69
CA GLY A 164 14.97 -7.59 -5.70
C GLY A 164 13.56 -7.52 -5.12
N LEU A 165 13.43 -7.17 -3.84
CA LEU A 165 12.16 -7.09 -3.12
C LEU A 165 11.85 -5.65 -2.68
N PRO A 166 10.57 -5.29 -2.58
CA PRO A 166 10.20 -4.00 -1.99
C PRO A 166 10.38 -4.03 -0.47
N GLU A 167 10.95 -2.97 0.06
CA GLU A 167 11.11 -2.70 1.49
C GLU A 167 10.26 -1.51 1.91
N VAL A 168 9.69 -1.58 3.10
CA VAL A 168 8.80 -0.55 3.64
C VAL A 168 9.47 0.15 4.82
N ASP A 169 9.53 1.47 4.74
CA ASP A 169 9.92 2.33 5.85
C ASP A 169 8.72 2.50 6.80
N ASP A 170 8.86 1.97 8.02
CA ASP A 170 7.81 1.99 9.04
C ASP A 170 7.49 3.41 9.54
N GLU A 171 8.44 4.35 9.46
CA GLU A 171 8.26 5.72 9.94
C GLU A 171 7.51 6.57 8.92
N LYS A 172 7.83 6.41 7.65
CA LYS A 172 7.17 7.11 6.54
C LYS A 172 5.81 6.52 6.16
N CYS A 173 5.57 5.24 6.47
CA CYS A 173 4.36 4.54 6.06
C CYS A 173 3.12 5.04 6.81
N THR A 174 2.20 5.66 6.09
CA THR A 174 0.92 6.18 6.59
C THR A 174 -0.22 5.14 6.59
N SER A 175 0.04 3.89 6.18
CA SER A 175 -0.96 2.82 6.05
C SER A 175 -2.14 3.10 5.09
N CYS A 176 -1.96 3.95 4.10
CA CYS A 176 -3.02 4.32 3.14
C CYS A 176 -3.52 3.16 2.25
N GLY A 177 -2.79 2.05 2.15
CA GLY A 177 -3.20 0.86 1.40
C GLY A 177 -2.97 0.89 -0.11
N LYS A 178 -2.50 1.98 -0.72
CA LYS A 178 -2.26 2.07 -2.18
C LYS A 178 -1.33 0.97 -2.70
N CYS A 179 -0.25 0.67 -1.98
CA CYS A 179 0.67 -0.42 -2.33
C CYS A 179 0.03 -1.82 -2.25
N VAL A 180 -0.95 -2.01 -1.35
CA VAL A 180 -1.73 -3.26 -1.25
C VAL A 180 -2.58 -3.44 -2.50
N SER A 181 -3.33 -2.39 -2.90
CA SER A 181 -4.18 -2.40 -4.10
C SER A 181 -3.38 -2.52 -5.40
N ALA A 182 -2.17 -1.93 -5.45
CA ALA A 182 -1.30 -2.00 -6.62
C ALA A 182 -0.66 -3.39 -6.81
N CYS A 183 -0.66 -4.26 -5.79
CA CYS A 183 0.00 -5.55 -5.87
C CYS A 183 -0.93 -6.65 -6.44
N PRO A 184 -0.76 -7.12 -7.70
CA PRO A 184 -1.65 -8.11 -8.29
C PRO A 184 -1.56 -9.49 -7.63
N ARG A 185 -0.49 -9.74 -6.86
CA ARG A 185 -0.27 -11.01 -6.15
C ARG A 185 -0.65 -10.99 -4.67
N ASN A 186 -1.20 -9.85 -4.19
CA ASN A 186 -1.66 -9.69 -2.81
C ASN A 186 -0.60 -10.09 -1.75
N ILE A 187 0.67 -9.77 -2.02
CA ILE A 187 1.78 -10.06 -1.10
C ILE A 187 2.00 -8.96 -0.08
N ILE A 188 1.33 -7.82 -0.22
CA ILE A 188 1.41 -6.70 0.71
C ILE A 188 0.12 -6.64 1.51
N GLU A 189 0.23 -6.55 2.82
CA GLU A 189 -0.91 -6.40 3.71
C GLU A 189 -0.64 -5.33 4.79
N LEU A 190 -1.71 -4.72 5.32
CA LEU A 190 -1.60 -3.78 6.43
C LEU A 190 -1.67 -4.55 7.74
N ARG A 191 -0.65 -4.39 8.58
CA ARG A 191 -0.57 -5.00 9.91
C ARG A 191 -0.41 -3.96 11.01
N LYS A 192 -0.91 -4.26 12.20
CA LYS A 192 -0.69 -3.40 13.37
C LYS A 192 0.80 -3.22 13.64
N LYS A 193 1.20 -2.00 13.95
CA LYS A 193 2.50 -1.72 14.55
C LYS A 193 2.45 -2.21 15.99
N GLY A 194 3.15 -3.29 16.28
CA GLY A 194 3.33 -3.75 17.67
C GLY A 194 4.18 -2.78 18.49
N PRO A 195 4.41 -3.07 19.78
CA PRO A 195 5.27 -2.26 20.65
C PRO A 195 6.65 -2.04 20.00
N LYS A 196 7.09 -0.79 19.85
CA LYS A 196 8.33 -0.41 19.13
C LYS A 196 8.36 -0.90 17.68
N SER A 197 7.23 -0.90 16.98
CA SER A 197 7.05 -1.42 15.62
C SER A 197 7.45 -2.90 15.43
N ARG A 198 7.54 -3.70 16.51
CA ARG A 198 7.91 -5.12 16.46
C ARG A 198 6.74 -5.95 15.98
N ARG A 199 7.04 -6.89 15.10
CA ARG A 199 6.05 -7.84 14.58
C ARG A 199 6.67 -9.15 14.12
N MET A 200 5.90 -10.23 14.22
CA MET A 200 6.24 -11.54 13.68
C MET A 200 5.45 -11.76 12.41
N VAL A 201 6.10 -12.10 11.32
CA VAL A 201 5.47 -12.24 10.00
C VAL A 201 5.94 -13.50 9.30
N VAL A 202 5.02 -14.20 8.64
CA VAL A 202 5.35 -15.23 7.65
C VAL A 202 5.61 -14.53 6.33
N MET A 203 6.87 -14.49 5.90
CA MET A 203 7.33 -13.81 4.68
C MET A 203 7.18 -14.74 3.47
N CYS A 204 5.98 -15.30 3.31
CA CYS A 204 5.62 -16.18 2.21
C CYS A 204 4.10 -16.12 2.00
N VAL A 205 3.66 -16.25 0.75
CA VAL A 205 2.26 -16.39 0.34
C VAL A 205 2.02 -17.58 -0.60
N ASN A 206 3.03 -18.43 -0.77
CA ASN A 206 2.94 -19.63 -1.62
C ASN A 206 2.02 -20.67 -0.96
N LYS A 207 1.03 -21.15 -1.73
CA LYS A 207 0.02 -22.14 -1.32
C LYS A 207 0.28 -23.53 -1.88
N ASP A 208 1.36 -23.72 -2.64
CA ASP A 208 1.74 -25.01 -3.20
C ASP A 208 2.13 -26.00 -2.09
N LYS A 209 2.07 -27.29 -2.43
CA LYS A 209 2.59 -28.35 -1.54
C LYS A 209 4.06 -28.09 -1.21
N GLY A 210 4.48 -28.34 0.03
CA GLY A 210 5.78 -27.96 0.55
C GLY A 210 6.98 -28.38 -0.31
N ALA A 211 6.92 -29.54 -0.98
CA ALA A 211 7.98 -29.98 -1.89
C ALA A 211 8.09 -29.08 -3.16
N VAL A 212 6.95 -28.64 -3.71
CA VAL A 212 6.90 -27.75 -4.87
C VAL A 212 7.33 -26.34 -4.46
N ALA A 213 6.79 -25.84 -3.34
CA ALA A 213 7.14 -24.53 -2.81
C ALA A 213 8.65 -24.40 -2.56
N ARG A 214 9.29 -25.43 -1.98
CA ARG A 214 10.72 -25.44 -1.69
C ARG A 214 11.60 -25.50 -2.96
N LYS A 215 11.15 -26.19 -4.02
CA LYS A 215 11.84 -26.16 -5.32
C LYS A 215 11.79 -24.79 -5.97
N ALA A 216 10.67 -24.07 -5.80
CA ALA A 216 10.48 -22.75 -6.37
C ALA A 216 11.20 -21.64 -5.58
N CYS A 217 11.38 -21.80 -4.27
CA CYS A 217 12.05 -20.83 -3.39
C CYS A 217 12.56 -21.52 -2.12
N THR A 218 13.85 -21.36 -1.82
CA THR A 218 14.48 -21.99 -0.64
C THR A 218 13.92 -21.44 0.68
N ASN A 219 13.45 -20.19 0.69
CA ASN A 219 12.85 -19.50 1.84
C ASN A 219 11.33 -19.68 1.93
N ALA A 220 10.73 -20.56 1.10
CA ALA A 220 9.29 -20.75 1.08
C ALA A 220 8.77 -21.40 2.36
N CYS A 221 7.55 -21.03 2.77
CA CYS A 221 6.81 -21.81 3.76
C CYS A 221 6.40 -23.14 3.12
N ILE A 222 6.66 -24.24 3.84
CA ILE A 222 6.36 -25.61 3.38
C ILE A 222 5.15 -26.23 4.10
N GLY A 223 4.42 -25.46 4.90
CA GLY A 223 3.25 -25.92 5.64
C GLY A 223 3.53 -27.01 6.69
N CYS A 224 4.76 -27.11 7.22
CA CYS A 224 5.21 -28.21 8.09
C CYS A 224 4.64 -28.20 9.52
N SER A 225 3.82 -27.22 9.88
CA SER A 225 3.16 -27.06 11.20
C SER A 225 4.08 -26.93 12.42
N LYS A 226 5.41 -26.91 12.27
CA LYS A 226 6.32 -26.77 13.41
C LYS A 226 6.12 -25.46 14.19
N CYS A 227 5.91 -24.35 13.49
CA CYS A 227 5.64 -23.05 14.11
C CYS A 227 4.33 -23.04 14.91
N GLN A 228 3.29 -23.72 14.44
CA GLN A 228 2.02 -23.85 15.13
C GLN A 228 2.18 -24.67 16.43
N LYS A 229 2.91 -25.79 16.37
CA LYS A 229 3.13 -26.65 17.55
C LYS A 229 3.89 -25.98 18.69
N VAL A 230 4.76 -25.01 18.38
CA VAL A 230 5.53 -24.26 19.40
C VAL A 230 4.85 -22.98 19.85
N CYS A 231 3.68 -22.65 19.29
CA CYS A 231 2.95 -21.44 19.65
C CYS A 231 2.02 -21.73 20.83
N GLU A 232 2.36 -21.17 22.00
CA GLU A 232 1.56 -21.33 23.24
C GLU A 232 0.30 -20.44 23.27
N PHE A 233 0.14 -19.56 22.26
CA PHE A 233 -0.94 -18.54 22.23
C PHE A 233 -1.95 -18.80 21.12
N ASP A 234 -1.90 -19.96 20.45
CA ASP A 234 -2.75 -20.28 19.30
C ASP A 234 -2.84 -19.17 18.24
N ALA A 235 -1.72 -18.42 18.10
CA ALA A 235 -1.65 -17.30 17.16
C ALA A 235 -1.29 -17.74 15.74
N ILE A 236 -1.04 -19.02 15.47
CA ILE A 236 -0.59 -19.51 14.16
C ILE A 236 -1.56 -20.52 13.62
N THR A 237 -2.13 -20.21 12.46
CA THR A 237 -2.97 -21.12 11.67
C THR A 237 -2.22 -21.58 10.42
N ILE A 238 -2.56 -22.76 9.93
CA ILE A 238 -2.03 -23.27 8.67
C ILE A 238 -3.19 -23.63 7.77
N GLU A 239 -3.29 -22.91 6.68
CA GLU A 239 -4.30 -23.09 5.66
C GLU A 239 -3.64 -23.16 4.28
N ASN A 240 -4.11 -24.06 3.43
CA ASN A 240 -3.56 -24.25 2.08
C ASN A 240 -2.02 -24.33 2.05
N ASN A 241 -1.42 -25.16 2.91
CA ASN A 241 0.03 -25.34 3.06
C ASN A 241 0.82 -24.08 3.47
N LEU A 242 0.15 -23.04 3.93
CA LEU A 242 0.74 -21.77 4.30
C LEU A 242 0.44 -21.43 5.77
N ALA A 243 1.47 -21.06 6.52
CA ALA A 243 1.31 -20.54 7.87
C ALA A 243 0.89 -19.07 7.84
N TYR A 244 0.00 -18.71 8.75
CA TYR A 244 -0.39 -17.32 9.00
C TYR A 244 -0.30 -17.01 10.50
N ILE A 245 0.21 -15.83 10.84
CA ILE A 245 0.32 -15.38 12.24
C ILE A 245 -0.72 -14.30 12.48
N ASP A 246 -1.67 -14.58 13.37
CA ASP A 246 -2.63 -13.58 13.85
C ASP A 246 -1.91 -12.60 14.81
N TYR A 247 -1.81 -11.37 14.38
CA TYR A 247 -1.13 -10.31 15.13
C TYR A 247 -1.88 -9.89 16.41
N ASN A 248 -3.17 -10.16 16.53
CA ASN A 248 -3.94 -9.86 17.75
C ASN A 248 -3.63 -10.87 18.86
N LYS A 249 -3.39 -12.12 18.52
CA LYS A 249 -3.06 -13.21 19.45
C LYS A 249 -1.55 -13.30 19.74
N CYS A 250 -0.71 -12.83 18.80
CA CYS A 250 0.73 -13.00 18.87
C CYS A 250 1.37 -12.17 20.01
N ARG A 251 2.11 -12.83 20.92
CA ARG A 251 2.84 -12.21 22.03
C ARG A 251 4.30 -11.88 21.71
N LEU A 252 4.71 -11.96 20.46
CA LEU A 252 6.06 -11.60 19.98
C LEU A 252 7.22 -12.38 20.64
N CYS A 253 6.99 -13.64 21.03
CA CYS A 253 7.96 -14.48 21.76
C CYS A 253 9.10 -15.04 20.91
N ARG A 254 8.98 -15.00 19.56
CA ARG A 254 9.96 -15.49 18.56
C ARG A 254 10.19 -17.02 18.50
N LYS A 255 9.56 -17.85 19.32
CA LYS A 255 9.73 -19.32 19.28
C LYS A 255 9.45 -19.91 17.89
N CYS A 256 8.48 -19.35 17.16
CA CYS A 256 8.12 -19.81 15.81
C CYS A 256 9.20 -19.50 14.75
N GLU A 257 9.99 -18.46 14.93
CA GLU A 257 11.12 -18.12 14.07
C GLU A 257 12.22 -19.18 14.21
N ASP A 258 12.59 -19.51 15.46
CA ASP A 258 13.60 -20.55 15.77
C ASP A 258 13.19 -21.94 15.28
N ALA A 259 11.89 -22.25 15.31
CA ALA A 259 11.35 -23.53 14.88
C ALA A 259 11.17 -23.66 13.35
N CYS A 260 11.31 -22.58 12.59
CA CYS A 260 11.05 -22.58 11.16
C CYS A 260 12.26 -23.14 10.37
N PRO A 261 12.13 -24.31 9.70
CA PRO A 261 13.27 -24.93 9.04
C PRO A 261 13.70 -24.24 7.73
N THR A 262 12.85 -23.40 7.17
CA THR A 262 13.11 -22.66 5.90
C THR A 262 13.36 -21.18 6.12
N GLY A 263 13.33 -20.70 7.37
CA GLY A 263 13.46 -19.29 7.65
C GLY A 263 12.34 -18.42 7.06
N ALA A 264 11.16 -18.98 6.81
CA ALA A 264 10.02 -18.25 6.25
C ALA A 264 9.35 -17.28 7.26
N ILE A 265 9.68 -17.37 8.55
CA ILE A 265 9.15 -16.51 9.61
C ILE A 265 10.23 -15.53 10.04
N HIS A 266 9.88 -14.25 10.03
CA HIS A 266 10.79 -13.18 10.39
C HIS A 266 10.28 -12.36 11.56
N ALA A 267 11.21 -12.00 12.46
CA ALA A 267 11.02 -11.04 13.54
C ALA A 267 11.48 -9.66 13.04
N VAL A 268 10.51 -8.79 12.71
CA VAL A 268 10.78 -7.44 12.21
C VAL A 268 10.96 -6.46 13.37
N ASN A 269 11.96 -5.58 13.29
CA ASN A 269 12.32 -4.55 14.30
C ASN A 269 12.67 -5.10 15.70
N PHE A 270 13.13 -6.32 15.76
CA PHE A 270 13.68 -6.87 17.00
C PHE A 270 15.19 -6.58 17.11
N PRO A 271 15.70 -6.42 18.35
CA PRO A 271 17.13 -6.35 18.57
C PRO A 271 17.80 -7.66 18.16
N ALA A 272 19.04 -7.57 17.69
CA ALA A 272 19.86 -8.74 17.37
C ALA A 272 19.94 -9.69 18.56
N ARG A 273 19.73 -10.97 18.30
CA ARG A 273 19.75 -12.00 19.36
C ARG A 273 21.19 -12.53 19.51
N LYS A 274 21.66 -12.59 20.72
CA LYS A 274 22.89 -13.32 21.07
C LYS A 274 22.54 -14.82 21.11
N VAL A 275 22.84 -15.56 20.06
CA VAL A 275 22.66 -17.02 20.04
C VAL A 275 23.94 -17.64 20.59
N LYS A 276 23.85 -18.38 21.70
CA LYS A 276 24.92 -19.23 22.17
C LYS A 276 24.95 -20.45 21.24
N THR A 277 26.04 -20.63 20.50
CA THR A 277 26.29 -21.87 19.79
C THR A 277 26.63 -22.98 20.79
N GLU A 278 26.39 -24.23 20.43
CA GLU A 278 26.72 -25.39 21.28
C GLU A 278 28.18 -25.42 21.74
N ASN A 279 29.05 -24.71 21.06
CA ASN A 279 30.47 -24.54 21.39
C ASN A 279 30.79 -23.30 22.25
N GLY A 280 29.79 -22.66 22.88
CA GLY A 280 30.03 -21.53 23.80
C GLY A 280 30.37 -20.17 23.15
N GLU A 281 30.54 -20.11 21.83
CA GLU A 281 30.75 -18.84 21.12
C GLU A 281 29.42 -18.08 20.92
N VAL A 282 29.41 -16.81 21.29
CA VAL A 282 28.27 -15.92 21.10
C VAL A 282 28.33 -15.33 19.68
N LYS A 283 27.64 -15.94 18.70
CA LYS A 283 27.42 -15.33 17.40
C LYS A 283 26.18 -14.45 17.42
N THR A 284 26.31 -13.20 17.06
CA THR A 284 25.18 -12.32 16.79
C THR A 284 24.53 -12.75 15.49
N ALA A 285 23.31 -13.31 15.58
CA ALA A 285 22.51 -13.53 14.38
C ALA A 285 22.27 -12.17 13.66
N PRO A 286 22.39 -12.11 12.33
CA PRO A 286 22.17 -10.86 11.61
C PRO A 286 20.77 -10.33 11.94
N ALA A 287 20.70 -9.06 12.34
CA ALA A 287 19.43 -8.36 12.46
C ALA A 287 18.73 -8.42 11.11
N ALA A 288 17.41 -8.65 11.12
CA ALA A 288 16.62 -8.49 9.91
C ALA A 288 16.97 -7.13 9.29
N PRO A 289 17.08 -7.02 7.96
CA PRO A 289 17.55 -5.81 7.30
C PRO A 289 16.73 -4.63 7.78
N LYS A 290 17.37 -3.68 8.44
CA LYS A 290 16.83 -2.36 8.66
C LYS A 290 16.78 -1.73 7.27
N ALA A 291 15.64 -1.13 6.89
CA ALA A 291 15.59 -0.27 5.74
C ALA A 291 16.74 0.74 5.82
N ALA A 292 17.74 0.60 4.96
CA ALA A 292 18.83 1.54 4.90
C ALA A 292 18.28 2.90 4.46
N PRO A 293 18.73 4.02 5.04
CA PRO A 293 18.37 5.32 4.51
C PRO A 293 18.96 5.42 3.10
N VAL A 294 18.10 5.37 2.09
CA VAL A 294 18.52 5.56 0.70
C VAL A 294 18.83 7.05 0.54
N ALA A 295 20.10 7.34 0.29
CA ALA A 295 20.52 8.66 -0.18
C ALA A 295 19.72 8.98 -1.47
N ALA A 296 19.02 10.09 -1.45
CA ALA A 296 18.33 10.64 -2.61
C ALA A 296 19.36 10.96 -3.69
N GLU A 297 19.31 10.24 -4.81
CA GLU A 297 19.67 10.75 -6.15
C GLU A 297 19.40 9.69 -7.21
N VAL A 298 18.17 9.65 -7.70
CA VAL A 298 17.93 9.27 -9.09
C VAL A 298 17.04 10.36 -9.68
N LYS A 299 17.67 11.35 -10.33
CA LYS A 299 16.98 12.29 -11.21
C LYS A 299 16.26 11.50 -12.29
N GLY A 300 14.95 11.64 -12.34
CA GLY A 300 14.11 11.08 -13.38
C GLY A 300 14.47 11.67 -14.74
N GLU A 301 15.10 10.90 -15.60
CA GLU A 301 15.10 11.15 -17.03
C GLU A 301 13.72 10.82 -17.58
N ARG A 302 12.97 11.86 -17.88
CA ARG A 302 11.70 11.80 -18.60
C ARG A 302 12.03 11.41 -20.04
N LEU A 303 11.76 10.17 -20.42
CA LEU A 303 11.84 9.73 -21.82
C LEU A 303 10.79 10.50 -22.64
N GLU A 304 11.27 11.46 -23.43
CA GLU A 304 10.49 12.10 -24.48
C GLU A 304 10.17 11.06 -25.56
N VAL A 305 8.90 10.74 -25.69
CA VAL A 305 8.39 9.94 -26.81
C VAL A 305 8.40 10.82 -28.05
N LYS A 306 9.41 10.68 -28.90
CA LYS A 306 9.41 11.26 -30.25
C LYS A 306 8.28 10.63 -31.06
N GLY A 307 7.42 11.50 -31.59
CA GLY A 307 6.27 11.12 -32.40
C GLY A 307 6.66 10.26 -33.60
N VAL A 308 5.91 9.19 -33.80
CA VAL A 308 5.93 8.40 -35.05
C VAL A 308 5.08 9.14 -36.05
N GLU A 309 5.72 9.77 -37.06
CA GLU A 309 5.05 10.31 -38.23
C GLU A 309 4.48 9.14 -39.06
N THR A 310 3.16 9.09 -39.13
CA THR A 310 2.44 8.21 -40.06
C THR A 310 2.55 8.78 -41.47
N LYS A 311 3.36 8.15 -42.32
CA LYS A 311 3.31 8.34 -43.77
C LYS A 311 2.04 7.68 -44.29
N GLN A 312 1.11 8.50 -44.73
CA GLN A 312 0.03 8.07 -45.62
C GLN A 312 0.59 7.97 -47.01
N GLU A 313 0.67 6.75 -47.53
CA GLU A 313 0.87 6.49 -48.95
C GLU A 313 -0.49 6.50 -49.66
N GLU A 314 -0.70 7.49 -50.51
CA GLU A 314 -1.79 7.52 -51.48
C GLU A 314 -1.54 6.42 -52.55
N ALA A 315 -2.46 5.48 -52.62
CA ALA A 315 -2.57 4.61 -53.81
C ALA A 315 -3.72 5.10 -54.68
N LYS A 316 -3.37 5.78 -55.79
CA LYS A 316 -4.20 5.94 -56.95
C LYS A 316 -4.11 4.66 -57.81
N ALA A 317 -5.22 4.02 -58.08
CA ALA A 317 -5.67 3.50 -59.37
C ALA A 317 -7.08 2.90 -59.20
#